data_3cc246b0f1eba9cb9bfade1b232e478d
#
_entry.id   3cc246b0f1eba9cb9bfade1b232e478d
#
_cell.length_a   1.000
_cell.length_b   1.000
_cell.length_c   1.000
_cell.angle_alpha   90.00
_cell.angle_beta   90.00
_cell.angle_gamma   90.00
#
_symmetry.space_group_name_H-M   'P 1'
#
loop_
_entity.id
_entity.type
_entity.pdbx_description
1 polymer ?
#
loop_
_entity_poly.entity_id
_entity_poly.type
_entity_poly.pdbx_seq_one_letter_code
_entity_poly.pdbx_strand_id
1 'polypeptide(L)'
;MIRVLIVCSWGMSTSLLVEAMLTAGAQRNITLTIEALSAGEYAGKVDECDVVLIAPQIRHLRKSIEKLAQSAGKPVALIEPFYYATMNGAAVLEQVLVLIATTKEGAKEE
;
A
#
# COMPACT_ATOMS: atom_id res chain seq x y z
N MET A 1 6.32 12.31 -6.05
CA MET A 1 5.68 11.87 -4.78
C MET A 1 4.85 10.63 -5.00
N ILE A 2 4.98 9.67 -4.12
CA ILE A 2 4.22 8.41 -4.20
C ILE A 2 3.08 8.47 -3.18
N ARG A 3 1.86 8.25 -3.63
CA ARG A 3 0.67 8.27 -2.77
C ARG A 3 0.23 6.84 -2.50
N VAL A 4 0.32 6.42 -1.25
CA VAL A 4 0.03 5.05 -0.83
C VAL A 4 -1.26 5.02 -0.01
N LEU A 5 -2.18 4.12 -0.34
CA LEU A 5 -3.32 3.82 0.52
C LEU A 5 -3.07 2.46 1.18
N ILE A 6 -3.25 2.39 2.49
CA ILE A 6 -3.21 1.13 3.21
C ILE A 6 -4.61 0.84 3.70
N VAL A 7 -5.22 -0.22 3.17
CA VAL A 7 -6.54 -0.65 3.61
C VAL A 7 -6.35 -1.60 4.79
N CYS A 8 -6.94 -1.27 5.92
CA CYS A 8 -6.74 -2.03 7.14
C CYS A 8 -8.02 -2.05 7.98
N SER A 9 -8.05 -2.93 8.97
CA SER A 9 -9.02 -2.82 10.03
C SER A 9 -8.45 -1.84 11.05
N TRP A 10 -9.24 -1.41 11.98
CA TRP A 10 -8.82 -0.44 12.98
C TRP A 10 -7.60 -0.91 13.76
N GLY A 11 -6.65 -0.01 14.01
CA GLY A 11 -5.55 -0.35 14.88
C GLY A 11 -4.39 0.64 14.87
N MET A 12 -3.76 0.78 16.02
CA MET A 12 -2.59 1.63 16.18
C MET A 12 -1.35 1.05 15.49
N SER A 13 -1.34 -0.26 15.24
CA SER A 13 -0.20 -0.91 14.59
C SER A 13 0.03 -0.40 13.17
N THR A 14 -1.05 -0.08 12.44
CA THR A 14 -0.91 0.49 11.09
C THR A 14 -0.27 1.87 11.15
N SER A 15 -0.60 2.69 12.15
CA SER A 15 0.02 4.00 12.32
C SER A 15 1.52 3.90 12.54
N LEU A 16 1.96 2.91 13.32
CA LEU A 16 3.40 2.68 13.55
C LEU A 16 4.11 2.26 12.27
N LEU A 17 3.47 1.43 11.47
CA LEU A 17 4.03 1.04 10.18
C LEU A 17 4.13 2.23 9.24
N VAL A 18 3.11 3.09 9.21
CA VAL A 18 3.12 4.30 8.39
C VAL A 18 4.32 5.17 8.77
N GLU A 19 4.55 5.41 10.05
CA GLU A 19 5.70 6.18 10.51
C GLU A 19 7.02 5.55 10.08
N ALA A 20 7.14 4.23 10.21
CA ALA A 20 8.35 3.52 9.81
C ALA A 20 8.60 3.64 8.30
N MET A 21 7.56 3.59 7.49
CA MET A 21 7.66 3.75 6.04
C MET A 21 8.08 5.17 5.66
N LEU A 22 7.51 6.18 6.32
CA LEU A 22 7.87 7.57 6.06
C LEU A 22 9.33 7.83 6.41
N THR A 23 9.79 7.28 7.53
CA THR A 23 11.19 7.37 7.94
C THR A 23 12.12 6.72 6.92
N ALA A 24 11.76 5.52 6.47
CA ALA A 24 12.54 4.82 5.46
C ALA A 24 12.60 5.60 4.14
N GLY A 25 11.48 6.19 3.74
CA GLY A 25 11.42 7.04 2.55
C GLY A 25 12.33 8.25 2.66
N ALA A 26 12.30 8.92 3.80
CA ALA A 26 13.15 10.09 4.03
C ALA A 26 14.64 9.72 3.94
N GLN A 27 15.02 8.55 4.45
CA GLN A 27 16.40 8.08 4.39
C GLN A 27 16.85 7.79 2.95
N ARG A 28 15.92 7.53 2.05
CA ARG A 28 16.20 7.25 0.64
C ARG A 28 15.87 8.43 -0.27
N ASN A 29 15.54 9.58 0.29
CA ASN A 29 15.11 10.76 -0.45
C ASN A 29 13.87 10.49 -1.32
N ILE A 30 12.96 9.66 -0.82
CA ILE A 30 11.70 9.34 -1.48
C ILE A 30 10.58 10.05 -0.72
N THR A 31 9.83 10.87 -1.43
CA THR A 31 8.67 11.56 -0.85
C THR A 31 7.44 10.69 -0.95
N LEU A 32 6.83 10.40 0.19
CA LEU A 32 5.64 9.56 0.29
C LEU A 32 4.51 10.31 0.99
N THR A 33 3.28 10.05 0.58
CA THR A 33 2.12 10.30 1.41
C THR A 33 1.44 8.95 1.62
N ILE A 34 1.04 8.67 2.84
CA ILE A 34 0.44 7.38 3.20
C ILE A 34 -0.83 7.64 3.99
N GLU A 35 -1.91 7.07 3.55
CA GLU A 35 -3.19 7.18 4.25
C GLU A 35 -3.69 5.78 4.57
N ALA A 36 -4.03 5.54 5.84
CA ALA A 36 -4.61 4.27 6.28
C ALA A 36 -6.13 4.41 6.38
N LEU A 37 -6.85 3.52 5.74
CA LEU A 37 -8.31 3.58 5.62
C LEU A 37 -8.93 2.23 5.95
N SER A 38 -10.18 2.25 6.37
CA SER A 38 -10.98 1.03 6.43
C SER A 38 -11.43 0.64 5.02
N ALA A 39 -11.88 -0.60 4.87
CA ALA A 39 -12.40 -1.07 3.58
C ALA A 39 -13.60 -0.24 3.12
N GLY A 40 -14.40 0.27 4.06
CA GLY A 40 -15.55 1.10 3.71
C GLY A 40 -15.19 2.48 3.17
N GLU A 41 -14.07 3.04 3.64
CA GLU A 41 -13.60 4.35 3.18
C GLU A 41 -12.81 4.27 1.88
N TYR A 42 -12.21 3.13 1.62
CA TYR A 42 -11.31 2.90 0.51
C TYR A 42 -11.95 3.19 -0.85
N ALA A 43 -13.19 2.77 -1.04
CA ALA A 43 -13.88 2.92 -2.33
C ALA A 43 -13.94 4.37 -2.79
N GLY A 44 -14.07 5.31 -1.88
CA GLY A 44 -14.12 6.73 -2.20
C GLY A 44 -12.78 7.39 -2.43
N LYS A 45 -11.68 6.67 -2.15
CA LYS A 45 -10.32 7.23 -2.19
C LYS A 45 -9.40 6.54 -3.19
N VAL A 46 -9.80 5.44 -3.79
CA VAL A 46 -8.92 4.62 -4.63
C VAL A 46 -8.32 5.41 -5.80
N ASP A 47 -9.05 6.37 -6.34
CA ASP A 47 -8.56 7.18 -7.46
C ASP A 47 -7.49 8.18 -7.06
N GLU A 48 -7.34 8.43 -5.77
CA GLU A 48 -6.43 9.46 -5.26
C GLU A 48 -5.04 8.93 -4.91
N CYS A 49 -4.76 7.66 -5.19
CA CYS A 49 -3.49 7.05 -4.84
C CYS A 49 -2.75 6.54 -6.05
N ASP A 50 -1.49 6.15 -5.83
CA ASP A 50 -0.65 5.52 -6.84
C ASP A 50 -0.52 4.02 -6.60
N VAL A 51 -0.73 3.57 -5.36
CA VAL A 51 -0.60 2.16 -5.00
C VAL A 51 -1.49 1.84 -3.80
N VAL A 52 -2.02 0.63 -3.77
CA VAL A 52 -2.89 0.15 -2.69
C VAL A 52 -2.21 -1.02 -1.99
N LEU A 53 -2.14 -0.95 -0.68
CA LEU A 53 -1.63 -2.05 0.14
C LEU A 53 -2.75 -2.57 1.03
N ILE A 54 -2.79 -3.88 1.23
CA ILE A 54 -3.80 -4.53 2.05
C ILE A 54 -3.13 -5.07 3.31
N ALA A 55 -3.62 -4.65 4.48
CA ALA A 55 -3.09 -5.14 5.75
C ALA A 55 -3.45 -6.61 5.95
N PRO A 56 -2.55 -7.41 6.55
CA PRO A 56 -2.80 -8.84 6.69
C PRO A 56 -4.05 -9.19 7.51
N GLN A 57 -4.48 -8.32 8.43
CA GLN A 57 -5.66 -8.57 9.25
C GLN A 57 -6.93 -8.69 8.44
N ILE A 58 -6.97 -8.08 7.25
CA ILE A 58 -8.17 -8.09 6.40
C ILE A 58 -7.93 -8.82 5.08
N ARG A 59 -6.99 -9.77 5.09
CA ARG A 59 -6.67 -10.56 3.89
C ARG A 59 -7.89 -11.29 3.32
N HIS A 60 -8.90 -11.55 4.15
CA HIS A 60 -10.15 -12.17 3.68
C HIS A 60 -10.94 -11.25 2.75
N LEU A 61 -10.64 -9.96 2.72
CA LEU A 61 -11.26 -8.98 1.81
C LEU A 61 -10.40 -8.71 0.58
N ARG A 62 -9.28 -9.42 0.43
CA ARG A 62 -8.29 -9.18 -0.61
C ARG A 62 -8.91 -9.12 -2.00
N LYS A 63 -9.74 -10.09 -2.34
CA LYS A 63 -10.30 -10.17 -3.69
C LYS A 63 -11.14 -8.94 -4.04
N SER A 64 -11.98 -8.48 -3.11
CA SER A 64 -12.82 -7.32 -3.39
C SER A 64 -11.99 -6.03 -3.47
N ILE A 65 -10.96 -5.91 -2.63
CA ILE A 65 -10.08 -4.74 -2.67
C ILE A 65 -9.27 -4.73 -3.96
N GLU A 66 -8.73 -5.87 -4.38
CA GLU A 66 -7.99 -6.00 -5.61
C GLU A 66 -8.84 -5.67 -6.83
N LYS A 67 -10.07 -6.15 -6.84
CA LYS A 67 -10.98 -5.91 -7.96
C LYS A 67 -11.20 -4.41 -8.16
N LEU A 68 -11.45 -3.68 -7.09
CA LEU A 68 -11.67 -2.24 -7.19
C LEU A 68 -10.41 -1.50 -7.62
N ALA A 69 -9.25 -1.87 -7.06
CA ALA A 69 -7.97 -1.26 -7.43
C ALA A 69 -7.67 -1.49 -8.91
N GLN A 70 -7.87 -2.71 -9.38
CA GLN A 70 -7.65 -3.05 -10.79
C GLN A 70 -8.58 -2.28 -11.71
N SER A 71 -9.84 -2.11 -11.31
CA SER A 71 -10.80 -1.30 -12.07
C SER A 71 -10.35 0.15 -12.18
N ALA A 72 -9.68 0.66 -11.16
CA ALA A 72 -9.16 2.03 -11.14
C ALA A 72 -7.77 2.15 -11.76
N GLY A 73 -7.20 1.03 -12.23
CA GLY A 73 -5.87 1.02 -12.82
C GLY A 73 -4.74 1.17 -11.81
N LYS A 74 -4.97 0.79 -10.55
CA LYS A 74 -3.98 0.96 -9.49
C LYS A 74 -3.35 -0.37 -9.12
N PRO A 75 -2.00 -0.43 -8.98
CA PRO A 75 -1.35 -1.63 -8.47
C PRO A 75 -1.75 -1.87 -7.02
N VAL A 76 -1.88 -3.14 -6.66
CA VAL A 76 -2.35 -3.55 -5.34
C VAL A 76 -1.61 -4.79 -4.88
N ALA A 77 -1.27 -4.86 -3.61
CA ALA A 77 -0.61 -6.03 -3.03
C ALA A 77 -0.98 -6.18 -1.55
N LEU A 78 -0.93 -7.43 -1.08
CA LEU A 78 -1.02 -7.70 0.35
C LEU A 78 0.33 -7.38 0.98
N ILE A 79 0.34 -6.67 2.11
CA ILE A 79 1.56 -6.43 2.86
C ILE A 79 2.04 -7.80 3.38
N GLU A 80 3.31 -8.10 3.18
CA GLU A 80 3.89 -9.34 3.70
C GLU A 80 3.66 -9.42 5.21
N PRO A 81 2.99 -10.46 5.72
CA PRO A 81 2.65 -10.51 7.14
C PRO A 81 3.85 -10.37 8.09
N PHE A 82 4.99 -10.91 7.72
CA PHE A 82 6.19 -10.79 8.54
C PHE A 82 6.67 -9.33 8.64
N TYR A 83 6.61 -8.60 7.54
CA TYR A 83 7.00 -7.18 7.55
C TYR A 83 6.04 -6.35 8.38
N TYR A 84 4.75 -6.68 8.32
CA TYR A 84 3.76 -5.99 9.14
C TYR A 84 3.98 -6.29 10.62
N ALA A 85 4.18 -7.55 10.96
CA ALA A 85 4.36 -7.97 12.36
C ALA A 85 5.62 -7.36 12.99
N THR A 86 6.66 -7.15 12.21
CA THR A 86 7.93 -6.57 12.70
C THR A 86 8.00 -5.05 12.50
N MET A 87 6.93 -4.44 11.97
CA MET A 87 6.92 -3.01 11.65
C MET A 87 8.08 -2.59 10.75
N ASN A 88 8.42 -3.45 9.80
CA ASN A 88 9.56 -3.20 8.91
C ASN A 88 9.16 -2.28 7.76
N GLY A 89 9.14 -0.99 8.06
CA GLY A 89 8.75 0.02 7.07
C GLY A 89 9.64 0.05 5.84
N ALA A 90 10.93 -0.21 5.99
CA ALA A 90 11.86 -0.24 4.86
C ALA A 90 11.52 -1.36 3.89
N ALA A 91 11.18 -2.56 4.41
CA ALA A 91 10.81 -3.69 3.57
C ALA A 91 9.47 -3.46 2.87
N VAL A 92 8.50 -2.87 3.56
CA VAL A 92 7.21 -2.55 2.95
C VAL A 92 7.37 -1.47 1.89
N LEU A 93 8.22 -0.48 2.12
CA LEU A 93 8.54 0.53 1.11
C LEU A 93 9.14 -0.12 -0.13
N GLU A 94 10.05 -1.07 0.05
CA GLU A 94 10.61 -1.81 -1.09
C GLU A 94 9.53 -2.57 -1.85
N GLN A 95 8.58 -3.18 -1.14
CA GLN A 95 7.42 -3.81 -1.78
C GLN A 95 6.68 -2.82 -2.68
N VAL A 96 6.45 -1.60 -2.17
CA VAL A 96 5.78 -0.54 -2.93
C VAL A 96 6.55 -0.20 -4.19
N LEU A 97 7.86 0.01 -4.07
CA LEU A 97 8.69 0.41 -5.20
C LEU A 97 8.74 -0.67 -6.28
N VAL A 98 8.87 -1.92 -5.88
CA VAL A 98 8.86 -3.05 -6.81
C VAL A 98 7.51 -3.15 -7.51
N LEU A 99 6.44 -2.99 -6.77
CA LEU A 99 5.08 -3.08 -7.31
C LEU A 99 4.83 -2.00 -8.37
N ILE A 100 5.24 -0.77 -8.10
CA ILE A 100 5.09 0.33 -9.05
C ILE A 100 5.93 0.08 -10.30
N ALA A 101 7.18 -0.34 -10.14
CA ALA A 101 8.07 -0.61 -11.26
C ALA A 101 7.53 -1.74 -12.14
N THR A 102 7.04 -2.80 -11.54
CA THR A 102 6.48 -3.94 -12.26
C THR A 102 5.22 -3.55 -13.03
N THR A 103 4.37 -2.73 -12.44
CA THR A 103 3.16 -2.26 -13.09
C THR A 103 3.48 -1.39 -14.30
N LYS A 104 4.47 -0.51 -14.19
CA LYS A 104 4.90 0.33 -15.31
C LYS A 104 5.47 -0.52 -16.45
N GLU A 105 6.25 -1.53 -16.13
CA GLU A 105 6.79 -2.45 -17.14
C GLU A 105 5.68 -3.20 -17.86
N GLY A 106 4.69 -3.70 -17.10
CA GLY A 106 3.54 -4.36 -17.68
C GLY A 106 2.75 -3.44 -18.61
N ALA A 107 2.59 -2.18 -18.22
CA ALA A 107 1.89 -1.19 -19.04
C ALA A 107 2.64 -0.89 -20.34
N LYS A 108 3.97 -0.91 -20.31
CA LYS A 108 4.79 -0.65 -21.51
C LYS A 108 4.74 -1.79 -22.51
N GLU A 109 4.52 -3.00 -22.04
CA GLU A 109 4.48 -4.17 -22.91
C GLU A 109 3.15 -4.31 -23.67
N GLU A 110 2.13 -3.66 -23.20
CA GLU A 110 0.84 -3.64 -23.86
C GLU A 110 0.78 -2.57 -24.93
#